data_c4b0c589be3b236389f1aec690f4d99a
#
_entry.id   c4b0c589be3b236389f1aec690f4d99a
#
_cell.length_a   1.000
_cell.length_b   1.000
_cell.length_c   1.000
_cell.angle_alpha   90.00
_cell.angle_beta   90.00
_cell.angle_gamma   90.00
#
_symmetry.space_group_name_H-M   'P 1'
#
loop_
_entity.id
_entity.type
_entity.pdbx_description
1 polymer ?
#
loop_
_entity_poly.entity_id
_entity_poly.type
_entity_poly.pdbx_seq_one_letter_code
_entity_poly.pdbx_strand_id
1 'polypeptide(L)'
;CGRLKFEMHEPNTSKPAHIIFQNLDYDDFSENQDLLAIYKWKPSSAGKVTKSSITKQGSISSQRKAKYKKPSETERKGLVTSRVGQGYYRQQIIEKWDGKCAILKTDMLPILIASHIVPWSECNDSQRLDVENGILLSPLYDALFDKKLISFDASGRIILSNIITAENLERLGLSVDAKIQITKGMLPYLKKHRESIE
;
A
#
# COMPACT_ATOMS: atom_id res chain seq x y z
N CYS A 1 -18.08 -4.90 9.24
CA CYS A 1 -18.40 -3.49 9.51
C CYS A 1 -19.82 -3.22 9.08
N GLY A 2 -20.69 -2.78 10.00
CA GLY A 2 -22.09 -2.51 9.73
C GLY A 2 -22.32 -1.15 9.03
N ARG A 3 -23.58 -0.90 8.67
CA ARG A 3 -24.02 0.39 8.14
C ARG A 3 -23.99 1.44 9.24
N LEU A 4 -23.47 2.62 8.96
CA LEU A 4 -23.38 3.74 9.89
C LEU A 4 -24.35 4.85 9.47
N LYS A 5 -25.10 5.37 10.42
CA LYS A 5 -25.91 6.56 10.25
C LYS A 5 -25.26 7.70 11.04
N PHE A 6 -25.02 8.83 10.40
CA PHE A 6 -24.57 10.03 11.08
C PHE A 6 -25.63 10.48 12.09
N GLU A 7 -25.24 10.71 13.31
CA GLU A 7 -26.13 11.13 14.40
C GLU A 7 -25.90 12.60 14.77
N MET A 8 -24.69 12.92 15.14
CA MET A 8 -24.31 14.29 15.49
C MET A 8 -22.82 14.53 15.42
N HIS A 9 -22.46 15.79 15.48
CA HIS A 9 -21.09 16.23 15.70
C HIS A 9 -21.08 17.24 16.87
N GLU A 10 -20.09 17.14 17.73
CA GLU A 10 -19.92 18.07 18.85
C GLU A 10 -19.14 19.31 18.41
N PRO A 11 -19.80 20.49 18.24
CA PRO A 11 -19.16 21.67 17.63
C PRO A 11 -18.13 22.37 18.53
N ASN A 12 -18.13 22.06 19.84
CA ASN A 12 -17.34 22.80 20.85
C ASN A 12 -16.07 22.06 21.31
N THR A 13 -15.70 20.95 20.68
CA THR A 13 -14.47 20.26 21.02
C THR A 13 -13.31 20.82 20.23
N SER A 14 -12.28 21.29 20.95
CA SER A 14 -10.96 21.51 20.36
C SER A 14 -10.44 20.16 19.81
N LYS A 15 -9.85 20.18 18.62
CA LYS A 15 -9.32 18.99 17.92
C LYS A 15 -8.90 17.82 18.81
N PRO A 16 -9.22 16.56 18.43
CA PRO A 16 -9.93 16.16 17.20
C PRO A 16 -11.46 16.37 17.30
N ALA A 17 -12.11 16.69 16.16
CA ALA A 17 -13.55 16.79 16.10
C ALA A 17 -14.22 15.46 16.46
N HIS A 18 -15.20 15.49 17.36
CA HIS A 18 -15.96 14.30 17.73
C HIS A 18 -17.18 14.19 16.79
N ILE A 19 -17.20 13.13 16.00
CA ILE A 19 -18.31 12.79 15.11
C ILE A 19 -18.93 11.48 15.63
N ILE A 20 -20.23 11.51 15.88
CA ILE A 20 -20.98 10.37 16.42
C ILE A 20 -21.78 9.75 15.28
N PHE A 21 -21.60 8.43 15.10
CA PHE A 21 -22.37 7.62 14.18
C PHE A 21 -23.10 6.53 14.92
N GLN A 22 -24.38 6.33 14.59
CA GLN A 22 -25.14 5.17 15.00
C GLN A 22 -24.80 3.97 14.10
N ASN A 23 -24.40 2.84 14.67
CA ASN A 23 -24.25 1.59 13.94
C ASN A 23 -25.62 0.91 13.84
N LEU A 24 -26.18 0.89 12.62
CA LEU A 24 -27.52 0.33 12.38
C LEU A 24 -27.58 -1.20 12.45
N ASP A 25 -26.44 -1.86 12.32
CA ASP A 25 -26.32 -3.32 12.31
C ASP A 25 -25.66 -3.83 13.62
N TYR A 26 -25.68 -3.02 14.69
CA TYR A 26 -25.01 -3.36 15.96
C TYR A 26 -25.55 -4.66 16.57
N ASP A 27 -26.85 -4.85 16.56
CA ASP A 27 -27.49 -6.02 17.17
C ASP A 27 -27.11 -7.31 16.43
N ASP A 28 -26.95 -7.25 15.10
CA ASP A 28 -26.55 -8.40 14.28
C ASP A 28 -25.11 -8.86 14.56
N PHE A 29 -24.26 -7.95 15.05
CA PHE A 29 -22.84 -8.21 15.32
C PHE A 29 -22.47 -8.24 16.80
N SER A 30 -23.38 -7.88 17.69
CA SER A 30 -23.13 -7.75 19.13
C SER A 30 -22.73 -9.07 19.83
N GLU A 31 -23.14 -10.21 19.26
CA GLU A 31 -22.80 -11.54 19.78
C GLU A 31 -21.49 -12.11 19.21
N ASN A 32 -20.92 -11.49 18.20
CA ASN A 32 -19.68 -11.97 17.60
C ASN A 32 -18.49 -11.64 18.49
N GLN A 33 -17.88 -12.67 19.10
CA GLN A 33 -16.79 -12.56 20.07
C GLN A 33 -15.56 -11.87 19.49
N ASP A 34 -15.24 -12.09 18.21
CA ASP A 34 -14.07 -11.51 17.54
C ASP A 34 -14.26 -10.00 17.30
N LEU A 35 -15.49 -9.60 16.94
CA LEU A 35 -15.85 -8.19 16.79
C LEU A 35 -15.88 -7.48 18.14
N LEU A 36 -16.41 -8.12 19.18
CA LEU A 36 -16.38 -7.58 20.54
C LEU A 36 -14.97 -7.40 21.08
N ALA A 37 -14.05 -8.30 20.74
CA ALA A 37 -12.63 -8.16 21.08
C ALA A 37 -11.99 -6.93 20.39
N ILE A 38 -12.35 -6.65 19.16
CA ILE A 38 -11.90 -5.46 18.41
C ILE A 38 -12.48 -4.18 19.04
N TYR A 39 -13.76 -4.18 19.40
CA TYR A 39 -14.40 -3.02 20.05
C TYR A 39 -13.86 -2.74 21.46
N LYS A 40 -13.51 -3.78 22.20
CA LYS A 40 -12.93 -3.66 23.55
C LYS A 40 -11.42 -3.39 23.52
N TRP A 41 -10.77 -3.51 22.35
CA TRP A 41 -9.36 -3.24 22.24
C TRP A 41 -9.07 -1.76 22.49
N LYS A 42 -8.33 -1.49 23.55
CA LYS A 42 -7.75 -0.17 23.84
C LYS A 42 -6.26 -0.28 23.53
N PRO A 43 -5.67 0.67 22.77
CA PRO A 43 -4.22 0.71 22.65
C PRO A 43 -3.66 0.75 24.07
N SER A 44 -2.79 -0.19 24.42
CA SER A 44 -2.02 -0.10 25.65
C SER A 44 -1.40 1.30 25.66
N SER A 45 -1.59 2.03 26.76
CA SER A 45 -1.06 3.40 26.93
C SER A 45 0.35 3.41 26.39
N ALA A 46 0.53 4.10 25.27
CA ALA A 46 1.80 4.16 24.59
C ALA A 46 2.83 4.68 25.59
N GLY A 47 3.79 3.86 25.92
CA GLY A 47 4.96 4.32 26.63
C GLY A 47 5.48 5.55 25.92
N LYS A 48 5.80 6.61 26.65
CA LYS A 48 6.35 7.86 26.11
C LYS A 48 7.41 7.51 25.08
N VAL A 49 7.14 7.83 23.81
CA VAL A 49 8.11 7.70 22.73
C VAL A 49 9.25 8.66 23.05
N THR A 50 10.29 8.14 23.66
CA THR A 50 11.53 8.91 23.85
C THR A 50 12.21 9.04 22.48
N LYS A 51 12.72 10.24 22.18
CA LYS A 51 13.42 10.54 20.90
C LYS A 51 14.57 9.58 20.55
N SER A 52 15.00 8.73 21.46
CA SER A 52 16.05 7.71 21.26
C SER A 52 15.57 6.45 20.52
N SER A 53 14.25 6.26 20.31
CA SER A 53 13.72 5.08 19.61
C SER A 53 13.64 5.23 18.07
N ILE A 54 13.99 6.40 17.54
CA ILE A 54 13.91 6.69 16.10
C ILE A 54 15.17 6.24 15.33
N THR A 55 16.25 5.91 16.01
CA THR A 55 17.58 5.69 15.40
C THR A 55 17.97 4.23 15.13
N LYS A 56 17.06 3.28 15.26
CA LYS A 56 17.31 1.91 14.80
C LYS A 56 16.17 1.43 13.90
N GLN A 57 16.18 1.86 12.65
CA GLN A 57 15.58 1.07 11.58
C GLN A 57 16.40 -0.21 11.43
N GLY A 58 16.18 -1.13 12.38
CA GLY A 58 16.72 -2.48 12.28
C GLY A 58 16.03 -3.18 11.11
N SER A 59 16.82 -3.94 10.35
CA SER A 59 16.32 -4.96 9.44
C SER A 59 15.13 -5.68 10.08
N ILE A 60 14.07 -5.89 9.29
CA ILE A 60 12.87 -6.61 9.73
C ILE A 60 13.30 -7.89 10.44
N SER A 61 13.03 -8.00 11.74
CA SER A 61 13.52 -9.12 12.54
C SER A 61 12.98 -10.44 11.96
N SER A 62 13.80 -11.50 12.01
CA SER A 62 13.42 -12.86 11.59
C SER A 62 12.10 -13.34 12.22
N GLN A 63 11.73 -12.83 13.41
CA GLN A 63 10.46 -13.13 14.06
C GLN A 63 9.25 -12.50 13.35
N ARG A 64 9.39 -11.36 12.65
CA ARG A 64 8.32 -10.81 11.80
C ARG A 64 8.16 -11.61 10.50
N LYS A 65 9.25 -12.12 9.93
CA LYS A 65 9.20 -12.98 8.73
C LYS A 65 8.41 -14.29 8.99
N ALA A 66 8.50 -14.86 10.19
CA ALA A 66 7.78 -16.08 10.55
C ALA A 66 6.25 -15.87 10.67
N LYS A 67 5.78 -14.63 10.87
CA LYS A 67 4.36 -14.32 11.07
C LYS A 67 3.55 -14.27 9.76
N TYR A 68 4.21 -14.14 8.62
CA TYR A 68 3.55 -14.05 7.31
C TYR A 68 3.83 -15.30 6.47
N LYS A 69 3.23 -16.42 6.88
CA LYS A 69 3.23 -17.65 6.07
C LYS A 69 2.38 -17.41 4.81
N LYS A 70 2.88 -17.86 3.64
CA LYS A 70 2.12 -17.77 2.39
C LYS A 70 0.75 -18.43 2.58
N PRO A 71 -0.37 -17.69 2.42
CA PRO A 71 -1.69 -18.24 2.67
C PRO A 71 -2.06 -19.32 1.66
N SER A 72 -2.87 -20.29 2.07
CA SER A 72 -3.45 -21.30 1.20
C SER A 72 -4.38 -20.66 0.17
N GLU A 73 -4.79 -21.41 -0.86
CA GLU A 73 -5.65 -20.89 -1.92
C GLU A 73 -7.04 -20.44 -1.41
N THR A 74 -7.57 -21.14 -0.41
CA THR A 74 -8.85 -20.81 0.24
C THR A 74 -8.71 -19.54 1.12
N GLU A 75 -7.60 -19.40 1.82
CA GLU A 75 -7.30 -18.20 2.62
C GLU A 75 -7.05 -16.97 1.74
N ARG A 76 -6.50 -17.15 0.50
CA ARG A 76 -6.31 -16.05 -0.44
C ARG A 76 -7.61 -15.37 -0.84
N LYS A 77 -8.69 -16.14 -1.08
CA LYS A 77 -10.02 -15.56 -1.42
C LYS A 77 -10.57 -14.68 -0.30
N GLY A 78 -10.41 -15.10 0.97
CA GLY A 78 -10.80 -14.30 2.11
C GLY A 78 -9.91 -13.06 2.34
N LEU A 79 -8.59 -13.18 2.11
CA LEU A 79 -7.63 -12.10 2.28
C LEU A 79 -7.77 -11.01 1.21
N VAL A 80 -8.12 -11.37 -0.01
CA VAL A 80 -8.32 -10.40 -1.12
C VAL A 80 -9.44 -9.41 -0.82
N THR A 81 -10.47 -9.83 -0.09
CA THR A 81 -11.63 -8.98 0.22
C THR A 81 -11.43 -8.14 1.49
N SER A 82 -10.37 -8.36 2.25
CA SER A 82 -10.15 -7.71 3.55
C SER A 82 -8.96 -6.74 3.56
N ARG A 83 -9.01 -5.76 4.48
CA ARG A 83 -7.85 -4.88 4.78
C ARG A 83 -6.60 -5.66 5.20
N VAL A 84 -6.76 -6.89 5.68
CA VAL A 84 -5.67 -7.80 6.06
C VAL A 84 -4.87 -8.21 4.82
N GLY A 85 -5.53 -8.47 3.68
CA GLY A 85 -4.86 -8.79 2.42
C GLY A 85 -3.99 -7.63 1.90
N GLN A 86 -4.46 -6.41 2.03
CA GLN A 86 -3.67 -5.22 1.65
C GLN A 86 -2.43 -5.05 2.54
N GLY A 87 -2.56 -5.30 3.84
CA GLY A 87 -1.43 -5.27 4.77
C GLY A 87 -0.40 -6.36 4.47
N TYR A 88 -0.86 -7.57 4.17
CA TYR A 88 -0.01 -8.69 3.76
C TYR A 88 0.73 -8.39 2.45
N TYR A 89 0.01 -7.96 1.40
CA TYR A 89 0.59 -7.58 0.12
C TYR A 89 1.64 -6.48 0.27
N ARG A 90 1.32 -5.40 1.01
CA ARG A 90 2.27 -4.33 1.28
C ARG A 90 3.56 -4.84 1.93
N GLN A 91 3.45 -5.74 2.90
CA GLN A 91 4.62 -6.31 3.57
C GLN A 91 5.50 -7.11 2.60
N GLN A 92 4.89 -7.89 1.71
CA GLN A 92 5.61 -8.65 0.69
C GLN A 92 6.31 -7.74 -0.33
N ILE A 93 5.68 -6.64 -0.72
CA ILE A 93 6.30 -5.65 -1.62
C ILE A 93 7.47 -4.94 -0.92
N ILE A 94 7.34 -4.57 0.35
CA ILE A 94 8.44 -3.99 1.13
C ILE A 94 9.62 -4.96 1.19
N GLU A 95 9.39 -6.24 1.42
CA GLU A 95 10.43 -7.28 1.45
C GLU A 95 11.08 -7.47 0.08
N LYS A 96 10.29 -7.54 -1.00
CA LYS A 96 10.80 -7.68 -2.38
C LYS A 96 11.73 -6.53 -2.76
N TRP A 97 11.42 -5.32 -2.35
CA TRP A 97 12.17 -4.12 -2.69
C TRP A 97 13.17 -3.67 -1.60
N ASP A 98 13.48 -4.53 -0.64
CA ASP A 98 14.41 -4.26 0.47
C ASP A 98 14.07 -2.97 1.24
N GLY A 99 12.77 -2.67 1.36
CA GLY A 99 12.27 -1.48 2.04
C GLY A 99 12.60 -0.15 1.35
N LYS A 100 13.01 -0.17 0.08
CA LYS A 100 13.45 1.03 -0.65
C LYS A 100 12.57 1.31 -1.86
N CYS A 101 12.38 2.59 -2.14
CA CYS A 101 11.75 3.00 -3.41
C CYS A 101 12.51 2.40 -4.58
N ALA A 102 11.80 1.79 -5.51
CA ALA A 102 12.38 1.16 -6.69
C ALA A 102 13.23 2.11 -7.55
N ILE A 103 12.88 3.40 -7.58
CA ILE A 103 13.54 4.44 -8.38
C ILE A 103 14.54 5.22 -7.52
N LEU A 104 14.06 5.93 -6.50
CA LEU A 104 14.87 6.87 -5.70
C LEU A 104 15.80 6.18 -4.70
N LYS A 105 15.60 4.90 -4.43
CA LYS A 105 16.33 4.12 -3.41
C LYS A 105 16.20 4.67 -1.98
N THR A 106 15.28 5.62 -1.75
CA THR A 106 14.95 6.10 -0.41
C THR A 106 14.28 5.00 0.40
N ASP A 107 14.60 4.92 1.70
CA ASP A 107 14.12 3.91 2.66
C ASP A 107 13.09 4.48 3.65
N MET A 108 12.52 5.65 3.36
CA MET A 108 11.52 6.30 4.20
C MET A 108 10.18 5.56 4.12
N LEU A 109 10.11 4.35 4.67
CA LEU A 109 8.97 3.43 4.63
C LEU A 109 7.60 4.07 4.92
N PRO A 110 7.45 5.05 5.84
CA PRO A 110 6.14 5.66 6.12
C PRO A 110 5.48 6.31 4.92
N ILE A 111 6.27 6.80 3.95
CA ILE A 111 5.75 7.45 2.74
C ILE A 111 5.77 6.56 1.50
N LEU A 112 6.44 5.39 1.54
CA LEU A 112 6.50 4.51 0.39
C LEU A 112 5.17 3.78 0.19
N ILE A 113 4.78 3.65 -1.06
CA ILE A 113 3.52 3.04 -1.49
C ILE A 113 3.81 1.73 -2.22
N ALA A 114 3.13 0.66 -1.80
CA ALA A 114 3.14 -0.62 -2.51
C ALA A 114 2.13 -0.55 -3.66
N SER A 115 2.60 -0.10 -4.80
CA SER A 115 1.79 0.13 -6.00
C SER A 115 1.58 -1.17 -6.78
N HIS A 116 0.36 -1.42 -7.28
CA HIS A 116 0.11 -2.48 -8.24
C HIS A 116 0.51 -2.04 -9.65
N ILE A 117 1.19 -2.92 -10.39
CA ILE A 117 1.54 -2.66 -11.79
C ILE A 117 0.28 -2.65 -12.66
N VAL A 118 -0.52 -3.70 -12.54
CA VAL A 118 -1.87 -3.75 -13.10
C VAL A 118 -2.85 -3.39 -12.00
N PRO A 119 -3.74 -2.40 -12.21
CA PRO A 119 -4.67 -1.93 -11.18
C PRO A 119 -5.47 -3.05 -10.53
N TRP A 120 -5.74 -2.93 -9.24
CA TRP A 120 -6.53 -3.89 -8.47
C TRP A 120 -7.86 -4.26 -9.11
N SER A 121 -8.54 -3.28 -9.71
CA SER A 121 -9.82 -3.46 -10.40
C SER A 121 -9.76 -4.36 -11.63
N GLU A 122 -8.58 -4.46 -12.24
CA GLU A 122 -8.32 -5.26 -13.45
C GLU A 122 -7.71 -6.63 -13.14
N CYS A 123 -7.45 -6.92 -11.86
CA CYS A 123 -6.81 -8.14 -11.40
C CYS A 123 -7.81 -9.18 -10.92
N ASN A 124 -7.54 -10.45 -11.21
CA ASN A 124 -8.16 -11.55 -10.50
C ASN A 124 -7.54 -11.74 -9.10
N ASP A 125 -8.12 -12.60 -8.27
CA ASP A 125 -7.72 -12.78 -6.87
C ASP A 125 -6.26 -13.24 -6.70
N SER A 126 -5.73 -14.03 -7.61
CA SER A 126 -4.32 -14.43 -7.56
C SER A 126 -3.37 -13.30 -7.94
N GLN A 127 -3.72 -12.48 -8.92
CA GLN A 127 -2.94 -11.33 -9.37
C GLN A 127 -2.91 -10.19 -8.34
N ARG A 128 -3.97 -10.05 -7.55
CA ARG A 128 -4.08 -9.04 -6.48
C ARG A 128 -3.09 -9.24 -5.37
N LEU A 129 -2.70 -10.48 -5.08
CA LEU A 129 -1.74 -10.83 -4.04
C LEU A 129 -0.38 -11.26 -4.62
N ASP A 130 -0.21 -11.19 -5.94
CA ASP A 130 1.04 -11.54 -6.58
C ASP A 130 2.09 -10.42 -6.37
N VAL A 131 3.18 -10.76 -5.72
CA VAL A 131 4.30 -9.84 -5.48
C VAL A 131 4.97 -9.38 -6.78
N GLU A 132 4.83 -10.16 -7.86
CA GLU A 132 5.33 -9.79 -9.18
C GLU A 132 4.48 -8.67 -9.83
N ASN A 133 3.25 -8.49 -9.37
CA ASN A 133 2.38 -7.39 -9.74
C ASN A 133 2.60 -6.15 -8.84
N GLY A 134 3.79 -5.96 -8.27
CA GLY A 134 4.00 -4.88 -7.31
C GLY A 134 5.35 -4.19 -7.38
N ILE A 135 5.31 -2.88 -7.19
CA ILE A 135 6.48 -2.00 -7.11
C ILE A 135 6.36 -1.12 -5.86
N LEU A 136 7.48 -0.92 -5.14
CA LEU A 136 7.54 0.01 -4.02
C LEU A 136 7.99 1.38 -4.51
N LEU A 137 7.12 2.37 -4.44
CA LEU A 137 7.34 3.70 -5.02
C LEU A 137 7.23 4.81 -3.96
N SER A 138 7.90 5.94 -4.22
CA SER A 138 7.62 7.19 -3.51
C SER A 138 6.30 7.79 -4.02
N PRO A 139 5.62 8.68 -3.25
CA PRO A 139 4.31 9.21 -3.62
C PRO A 139 4.25 9.86 -5.00
N LEU A 140 5.29 10.60 -5.39
CA LEU A 140 5.34 11.23 -6.70
C LEU A 140 5.37 10.18 -7.83
N TYR A 141 6.28 9.21 -7.72
CA TYR A 141 6.41 8.17 -8.75
C TYR A 141 5.21 7.22 -8.77
N ASP A 142 4.59 6.95 -7.62
CA ASP A 142 3.34 6.20 -7.53
C ASP A 142 2.21 6.92 -8.28
N ALA A 143 2.02 8.22 -8.03
CA ALA A 143 1.00 9.01 -8.70
C ALA A 143 1.20 9.06 -10.22
N LEU A 144 2.44 9.22 -10.69
CA LEU A 144 2.76 9.23 -12.13
C LEU A 144 2.53 7.85 -12.77
N PHE A 145 2.87 6.79 -12.06
CA PHE A 145 2.70 5.41 -12.52
C PHE A 145 1.22 5.03 -12.60
N ASP A 146 0.46 5.29 -11.54
CA ASP A 146 -1.00 5.05 -11.50
C ASP A 146 -1.76 5.79 -12.62
N LYS A 147 -1.32 7.01 -12.95
CA LYS A 147 -1.92 7.83 -14.01
C LYS A 147 -1.40 7.48 -15.41
N LYS A 148 -0.60 6.44 -15.56
CA LYS A 148 -0.01 6.03 -16.84
C LYS A 148 0.87 7.11 -17.50
N LEU A 149 1.37 8.05 -16.69
CA LEU A 149 2.32 9.06 -17.16
C LEU A 149 3.74 8.52 -17.26
N ILE A 150 4.05 7.47 -16.50
CA ILE A 150 5.31 6.73 -16.62
C ILE A 150 5.07 5.23 -16.63
N SER A 151 6.00 4.47 -17.21
CA SER A 151 6.11 3.02 -17.08
C SER A 151 7.58 2.59 -17.18
N PHE A 152 7.82 1.28 -17.33
CA PHE A 152 9.18 0.74 -17.49
C PHE A 152 9.21 -0.25 -18.66
N ASP A 153 10.29 -0.22 -19.44
CA ASP A 153 10.55 -1.20 -20.49
C ASP A 153 10.97 -2.56 -19.92
N ALA A 154 11.23 -3.53 -20.79
CA ALA A 154 11.66 -4.87 -20.38
C ALA A 154 13.06 -4.89 -19.72
N SER A 155 13.85 -3.85 -19.87
CA SER A 155 15.15 -3.68 -19.22
C SER A 155 15.07 -2.91 -17.89
N GLY A 156 13.88 -2.42 -17.53
CA GLY A 156 13.61 -1.60 -16.34
C GLY A 156 13.83 -0.12 -16.53
N ARG A 157 14.13 0.38 -17.74
CA ARG A 157 14.27 1.82 -18.00
C ARG A 157 12.90 2.48 -17.98
N ILE A 158 12.85 3.68 -17.46
CA ILE A 158 11.63 4.49 -17.43
C ILE A 158 11.19 4.84 -18.86
N ILE A 159 9.89 4.76 -19.08
CA ILE A 159 9.20 5.27 -20.26
C ILE A 159 8.33 6.42 -19.80
N LEU A 160 8.40 7.54 -20.48
CA LEU A 160 7.60 8.73 -20.17
C LEU A 160 6.50 8.89 -21.22
N SER A 161 5.30 9.27 -20.76
CA SER A 161 4.20 9.68 -21.64
C SER A 161 4.57 11.00 -22.34
N ASN A 162 4.04 11.21 -23.54
CA ASN A 162 4.20 12.44 -24.33
C ASN A 162 3.58 13.68 -23.66
N ILE A 163 2.70 13.47 -22.66
CA ILE A 163 2.11 14.54 -21.86
C ILE A 163 3.15 15.21 -20.94
N ILE A 164 4.21 14.50 -20.56
CA ILE A 164 5.25 15.04 -19.68
C ILE A 164 6.21 15.90 -20.50
N THR A 165 6.07 17.21 -20.38
CA THR A 165 6.95 18.19 -21.03
C THR A 165 8.32 18.25 -20.34
N ALA A 166 9.34 18.78 -21.06
CA ALA A 166 10.69 19.00 -20.50
C ALA A 166 10.63 19.90 -19.24
N GLU A 167 9.77 20.91 -19.24
CA GLU A 167 9.54 21.80 -18.10
C GLU A 167 9.00 21.04 -16.88
N ASN A 168 8.06 20.11 -17.10
CA ASN A 168 7.52 19.26 -16.02
C ASN A 168 8.56 18.28 -15.50
N LEU A 169 9.42 17.73 -16.36
CA LEU A 169 10.53 16.88 -15.91
C LEU A 169 11.44 17.61 -14.92
N GLU A 170 11.85 18.83 -15.29
CA GLU A 170 12.73 19.66 -14.45
C GLU A 170 12.04 20.04 -13.12
N ARG A 171 10.81 20.60 -13.20
CA ARG A 171 10.06 21.04 -12.02
C ARG A 171 9.74 19.92 -11.04
N LEU A 172 9.48 18.71 -11.52
CA LEU A 172 9.18 17.54 -10.71
C LEU A 172 10.45 16.78 -10.29
N GLY A 173 11.63 17.18 -10.79
CA GLY A 173 12.89 16.50 -10.52
C GLY A 173 12.89 15.04 -11.03
N LEU A 174 12.25 14.77 -12.17
CA LEU A 174 12.19 13.44 -12.75
C LEU A 174 13.45 13.13 -13.56
N SER A 175 14.02 11.96 -13.35
CA SER A 175 15.16 11.48 -14.14
C SER A 175 14.67 10.67 -15.33
N VAL A 176 15.10 11.07 -16.54
CA VAL A 176 14.86 10.32 -17.79
C VAL A 176 15.66 9.00 -17.86
N ASP A 177 16.71 8.89 -17.07
CA ASP A 177 17.57 7.70 -16.98
C ASP A 177 17.21 6.78 -15.84
N ALA A 178 16.07 7.03 -15.17
CA ALA A 178 15.62 6.22 -14.05
C ALA A 178 15.44 4.75 -14.46
N LYS A 179 15.91 3.87 -13.61
CA LYS A 179 15.86 2.42 -13.86
C LYS A 179 15.47 1.65 -12.59
N ILE A 180 14.62 0.65 -12.76
CA ILE A 180 14.25 -0.29 -11.71
C ILE A 180 14.81 -1.70 -12.00
N GLN A 181 14.91 -2.53 -10.97
CA GLN A 181 15.18 -3.96 -11.15
C GLN A 181 13.91 -4.67 -11.59
N ILE A 182 14.00 -5.47 -12.63
CA ILE A 182 12.87 -6.24 -13.17
C ILE A 182 13.13 -7.73 -13.02
N THR A 183 12.13 -8.45 -12.53
CA THR A 183 12.07 -9.91 -12.54
C THR A 183 11.32 -10.41 -13.76
N LYS A 184 11.51 -11.67 -14.12
CA LYS A 184 10.75 -12.29 -15.22
C LYS A 184 9.24 -12.28 -14.95
N GLY A 185 8.82 -12.40 -13.68
CA GLY A 185 7.42 -12.37 -13.29
C GLY A 185 6.75 -11.02 -13.47
N MET A 186 7.50 -9.90 -13.40
CA MET A 186 6.97 -8.55 -13.62
C MET A 186 6.67 -8.26 -15.10
N LEU A 187 7.34 -8.93 -16.02
CA LEU A 187 7.26 -8.60 -17.46
C LEU A 187 5.83 -8.62 -18.04
N PRO A 188 4.98 -9.62 -17.75
CA PRO A 188 3.59 -9.63 -18.26
C PRO A 188 2.78 -8.43 -17.74
N TYR A 189 2.94 -8.10 -16.45
CA TYR A 189 2.24 -6.97 -15.83
C TYR A 189 2.69 -5.64 -16.41
N LEU A 190 4.01 -5.43 -16.53
CA LEU A 190 4.56 -4.22 -17.15
C LEU A 190 4.19 -4.09 -18.63
N LYS A 191 4.10 -5.21 -19.37
CA LYS A 191 3.62 -5.18 -20.74
C LYS A 191 2.19 -4.61 -20.80
N LYS A 192 1.28 -5.17 -20.00
CA LYS A 192 -0.11 -4.68 -19.91
C LYS A 192 -0.19 -3.22 -19.47
N HIS A 193 0.64 -2.81 -18.52
CA HIS A 193 0.69 -1.42 -18.05
C HIS A 193 1.11 -0.45 -19.16
N ARG A 194 2.10 -0.82 -19.98
CA ARG A 194 2.57 0.00 -21.10
C ARG A 194 1.55 0.18 -22.21
N GLU A 195 0.67 -0.80 -22.45
CA GLU A 195 -0.38 -0.71 -23.44
C GLU A 195 -1.37 0.44 -23.18
N SER A 196 -1.36 0.98 -21.97
CA SER A 196 -2.22 2.09 -21.53
C SER A 196 -1.49 3.44 -21.43
N ILE A 197 -0.24 3.53 -21.88
CA ILE A 197 0.51 4.81 -21.93
C ILE A 197 0.23 5.51 -23.26
N GLU A 198 -0.24 6.73 -23.15
CA GLU A 198 -0.45 7.64 -24.29
C GLU A 198 0.81 8.44 -24.66
#